data_a566e30ee3fed9623bb7556f02b7c3a9
#
_entry.id   a566e30ee3fed9623bb7556f02b7c3a9
#
_cell.length_a   1.000
_cell.length_b   1.000
_cell.length_c   1.000
_cell.angle_alpha   90.00
_cell.angle_beta   90.00
_cell.angle_gamma   90.00
#
_symmetry.space_group_name_H-M   'P 1'
#
loop_
_entity.id
_entity.type
_entity.pdbx_description
1 polymer ?
#
loop_
_entity_poly.entity_id
_entity_poly.type
_entity_poly.pdbx_seq_one_letter_code
_entity_poly.pdbx_strand_id
1 'polypeptide(L)'
;VKIVNEDGNEVDQGEVGEILIKGPNVTPGYWNNEEATEKSFVDGWLKTGDAAQMDDEGFIYIVDRQKDMYISGGENVYPAEVENVIYQLPEIAEAAIIGVPDKKWGETGKAYIVLKPDCNLSEEDIINHCLKNLAKFKIPASVDFIAALPRNATGKVLKRNLREEVVGSDAPAIT
;
A
#
# COMPACT_ATOMS: atom_id res chain seq x y z
N VAL A 1 22.89 1.74 -1.63
CA VAL A 1 21.52 1.51 -1.17
C VAL A 1 21.53 1.34 0.34
N LYS A 2 20.56 1.90 1.04
CA LYS A 2 20.30 1.61 2.46
C LYS A 2 18.79 1.59 2.71
N ILE A 3 18.35 0.91 3.76
CA ILE A 3 16.96 0.86 4.19
C ILE A 3 16.90 1.52 5.57
N VAL A 4 15.98 2.48 5.74
CA VAL A 4 15.92 3.31 6.96
C VAL A 4 14.50 3.33 7.54
N ASN A 5 14.42 3.49 8.86
CA ASN A 5 13.16 3.74 9.55
C ASN A 5 12.73 5.23 9.43
N GLU A 6 11.63 5.61 10.06
CA GLU A 6 11.09 6.97 10.04
C GLU A 6 12.03 8.01 10.64
N ASP A 7 12.90 7.61 11.57
CA ASP A 7 13.92 8.48 12.19
C ASP A 7 15.17 8.64 11.30
N GLY A 8 15.25 7.95 10.15
CA GLY A 8 16.38 7.97 9.23
C GLY A 8 17.54 7.04 9.62
N ASN A 9 17.38 6.21 10.66
CA ASN A 9 18.35 5.20 11.05
C ASN A 9 18.22 3.95 10.17
N GLU A 10 19.34 3.32 9.83
CA GLU A 10 19.32 2.04 9.12
C GLU A 10 18.61 0.98 9.99
N VAL A 11 17.72 0.21 9.36
CA VAL A 11 16.97 -0.86 10.02
C VAL A 11 17.81 -2.13 10.12
N ASP A 12 17.46 -2.99 11.07
CA ASP A 12 18.08 -4.31 11.17
C ASP A 12 17.64 -5.22 10.01
N GLN A 13 18.41 -6.28 9.79
CA GLN A 13 18.17 -7.26 8.75
C GLN A 13 16.80 -7.93 8.92
N GLY A 14 16.00 -7.98 7.86
CA GLY A 14 14.63 -8.49 7.89
C GLY A 14 13.58 -7.48 8.33
N GLU A 15 13.98 -6.30 8.83
CA GLU A 15 13.05 -5.23 9.13
C GLU A 15 12.69 -4.44 7.86
N VAL A 16 11.46 -3.90 7.83
CA VAL A 16 10.96 -3.08 6.72
C VAL A 16 11.23 -1.61 6.99
N GLY A 17 11.79 -0.91 6.00
CA GLY A 17 12.01 0.52 6.04
C GLY A 17 11.93 1.16 4.65
N GLU A 18 12.12 2.48 4.56
CA GLU A 18 12.21 3.16 3.27
C GLU A 18 13.56 2.88 2.61
N ILE A 19 13.55 2.45 1.35
CA ILE A 19 14.79 2.27 0.58
C ILE A 19 15.28 3.62 0.07
N LEU A 20 16.50 3.95 0.43
CA LEU A 20 17.23 5.13 -0.06
C LEU A 20 18.33 4.71 -1.02
N ILE A 21 18.49 5.47 -2.11
CA ILE A 21 19.50 5.20 -3.12
C ILE A 21 20.41 6.40 -3.36
N LYS A 22 21.70 6.13 -3.60
CA LYS A 22 22.70 7.13 -3.95
C LYS A 22 23.68 6.52 -4.95
N GLY A 23 23.97 7.24 -6.02
CA GLY A 23 24.91 6.79 -7.06
C GLY A 23 24.83 7.63 -8.32
N PRO A 24 25.70 7.37 -9.30
CA PRO A 24 25.78 8.15 -10.55
C PRO A 24 24.56 7.92 -11.46
N ASN A 25 23.75 6.90 -11.20
CA ASN A 25 22.51 6.58 -11.91
C ASN A 25 21.28 7.27 -11.32
N VAL A 26 21.45 8.02 -10.20
CA VAL A 26 20.35 8.74 -9.54
C VAL A 26 20.23 10.14 -10.16
N THR A 27 19.01 10.57 -10.45
CA THR A 27 18.75 11.92 -10.95
C THR A 27 19.29 12.98 -9.99
N PRO A 28 19.79 14.14 -10.48
CA PRO A 28 20.17 15.25 -9.59
C PRO A 28 18.94 16.00 -9.02
N GLY A 29 17.73 15.76 -9.55
CA GLY A 29 16.51 16.44 -9.10
C GLY A 29 15.44 16.49 -10.18
N TYR A 30 14.36 17.20 -9.87
CA TYR A 30 13.24 17.45 -10.78
C TYR A 30 13.46 18.76 -11.55
N TRP A 31 13.18 18.73 -12.85
CA TRP A 31 13.31 19.89 -13.72
C TRP A 31 12.42 21.05 -13.27
N ASN A 32 12.99 22.23 -13.02
CA ASN A 32 12.31 23.43 -12.56
C ASN A 32 11.38 23.22 -11.33
N ASN A 33 11.73 22.29 -10.43
CA ASN A 33 10.95 22.02 -9.22
C ASN A 33 11.90 21.76 -8.04
N GLU A 34 12.45 22.86 -7.48
CA GLU A 34 13.37 22.80 -6.35
C GLU A 34 12.71 22.22 -5.11
N GLU A 35 11.46 22.60 -4.82
CA GLU A 35 10.71 22.11 -3.67
C GLU A 35 10.51 20.57 -3.71
N ALA A 36 10.16 20.02 -4.87
CA ALA A 36 10.05 18.56 -5.02
C ALA A 36 11.41 17.90 -4.92
N THR A 37 12.49 18.54 -5.42
CA THR A 37 13.84 18.03 -5.31
C THR A 37 14.29 17.97 -3.86
N GLU A 38 14.16 19.06 -3.10
CA GLU A 38 14.52 19.10 -1.68
C GLU A 38 13.78 18.05 -0.85
N LYS A 39 12.48 17.88 -1.08
CA LYS A 39 11.67 16.86 -0.39
C LYS A 39 12.07 15.42 -0.72
N SER A 40 12.67 15.22 -1.90
CA SER A 40 13.04 13.88 -2.37
C SER A 40 14.43 13.44 -1.95
N PHE A 41 15.23 14.32 -1.36
CA PHE A 41 16.59 13.99 -0.96
C PHE A 41 16.82 14.25 0.52
N VAL A 42 17.63 13.39 1.15
CA VAL A 42 18.17 13.56 2.51
C VAL A 42 19.66 13.21 2.48
N ASP A 43 20.53 14.13 2.85
CA ASP A 43 22.00 13.96 2.87
C ASP A 43 22.57 13.40 1.55
N GLY A 44 21.96 13.78 0.42
CA GLY A 44 22.34 13.33 -0.92
C GLY A 44 21.88 11.91 -1.26
N TRP A 45 20.99 11.32 -0.45
CA TRP A 45 20.28 10.09 -0.75
C TRP A 45 18.89 10.40 -1.28
N LEU A 46 18.50 9.79 -2.40
CA LEU A 46 17.15 9.87 -2.93
C LEU A 46 16.22 8.96 -2.12
N LYS A 47 15.16 9.53 -1.59
CA LYS A 47 14.01 8.83 -1.00
C LYS A 47 13.17 8.25 -2.15
N THR A 48 13.08 6.92 -2.24
CA THR A 48 12.34 6.29 -3.33
C THR A 48 10.83 6.31 -3.09
N GLY A 49 10.43 6.39 -1.83
CA GLY A 49 9.06 6.21 -1.39
C GLY A 49 8.59 4.75 -1.46
N ASP A 50 9.52 3.80 -1.64
CA ASP A 50 9.25 2.36 -1.61
C ASP A 50 9.69 1.80 -0.26
N ALA A 51 8.84 0.98 0.36
CA ALA A 51 9.17 0.18 1.54
C ALA A 51 9.84 -1.12 1.07
N ALA A 52 10.93 -1.48 1.72
CA ALA A 52 11.71 -2.66 1.40
C ALA A 52 12.28 -3.32 2.66
N GLN A 53 12.64 -4.58 2.55
CA GLN A 53 13.42 -5.33 3.53
C GLN A 53 14.63 -6.00 2.87
N MET A 54 15.65 -6.31 3.65
CA MET A 54 16.84 -7.02 3.16
C MET A 54 17.01 -8.34 3.90
N ASP A 55 17.25 -9.42 3.16
CA ASP A 55 17.49 -10.73 3.74
C ASP A 55 18.96 -10.91 4.21
N ASP A 56 19.27 -12.08 4.75
CA ASP A 56 20.59 -12.44 5.26
C ASP A 56 21.64 -12.66 4.16
N GLU A 57 21.22 -12.82 2.90
CA GLU A 57 22.09 -12.89 1.73
C GLU A 57 22.33 -11.50 1.10
N GLY A 58 21.64 -10.45 1.59
CA GLY A 58 21.75 -9.07 1.11
C GLY A 58 20.85 -8.75 -0.09
N PHE A 59 19.89 -9.62 -0.43
CA PHE A 59 18.87 -9.31 -1.43
C PHE A 59 17.81 -8.37 -0.85
N ILE A 60 17.40 -7.40 -1.67
CA ILE A 60 16.40 -6.40 -1.29
C ILE A 60 15.07 -6.74 -1.96
N TYR A 61 14.04 -6.83 -1.15
CA TYR A 61 12.67 -7.10 -1.57
C TYR A 61 11.81 -5.86 -1.35
N ILE A 62 11.22 -5.34 -2.42
CA ILE A 62 10.23 -4.26 -2.32
C ILE A 62 8.95 -4.85 -1.74
N VAL A 63 8.50 -4.28 -0.63
CA VAL A 63 7.28 -4.71 0.08
C VAL A 63 6.06 -3.98 -0.48
N ASP A 64 6.12 -2.64 -0.55
CA ASP A 64 5.04 -1.78 -1.05
C ASP A 64 5.54 -0.35 -1.26
N ARG A 65 4.61 0.56 -1.57
CA ARG A 65 4.79 2.00 -1.50
C ARG A 65 4.58 2.52 -0.08
N GLN A 66 5.52 3.32 0.43
CA GLN A 66 5.41 3.93 1.76
C GLN A 66 4.10 4.69 1.96
N LYS A 67 3.69 5.47 0.95
CA LYS A 67 2.45 6.28 0.97
C LYS A 67 1.15 5.47 0.92
N ASP A 68 1.20 4.20 0.59
CA ASP A 68 0.03 3.32 0.51
C ASP A 68 -0.15 2.48 1.78
N MET A 69 0.89 2.38 2.61
CA MET A 69 0.85 1.80 3.95
C MET A 69 -0.17 2.55 4.83
N TYR A 70 -0.84 1.83 5.70
CA TYR A 70 -1.73 2.39 6.73
C TYR A 70 -1.43 1.76 8.10
N ILE A 71 -1.84 2.45 9.17
CA ILE A 71 -1.56 2.01 10.55
C ILE A 71 -2.85 1.47 11.18
N SER A 72 -2.86 0.16 11.45
CA SER A 72 -3.99 -0.52 12.07
C SER A 72 -3.62 -1.04 13.46
N GLY A 73 -4.21 -0.45 14.50
CA GLY A 73 -3.93 -0.83 15.89
C GLY A 73 -2.48 -0.59 16.35
N GLY A 74 -1.79 0.37 15.72
CA GLY A 74 -0.39 0.70 16.01
C GLY A 74 0.61 -0.09 15.15
N GLU A 75 0.14 -0.98 14.28
CA GLU A 75 0.99 -1.81 13.41
C GLU A 75 0.91 -1.34 11.94
N ASN A 76 2.03 -1.33 11.27
CA ASN A 76 2.11 -1.01 9.85
C ASN A 76 1.49 -2.13 9.00
N VAL A 77 0.56 -1.78 8.13
CA VAL A 77 -0.04 -2.70 7.16
C VAL A 77 0.32 -2.25 5.75
N TYR A 78 0.94 -3.15 5.02
CA TYR A 78 1.30 -2.95 3.62
C TYR A 78 0.23 -3.58 2.73
N PRO A 79 -0.54 -2.77 1.98
CA PRO A 79 -1.62 -3.25 1.11
C PRO A 79 -1.23 -4.41 0.20
N ALA A 80 -0.03 -4.38 -0.38
CA ALA A 80 0.44 -5.43 -1.28
C ALA A 80 0.49 -6.82 -0.63
N GLU A 81 0.78 -6.92 0.68
CA GLU A 81 0.75 -8.20 1.40
C GLU A 81 -0.67 -8.78 1.45
N VAL A 82 -1.65 -7.93 1.74
CA VAL A 82 -3.07 -8.32 1.79
C VAL A 82 -3.59 -8.67 0.39
N GLU A 83 -3.25 -7.85 -0.60
CA GLU A 83 -3.59 -8.07 -2.02
C GLU A 83 -3.03 -9.42 -2.52
N ASN A 84 -1.78 -9.74 -2.19
CA ASN A 84 -1.14 -11.01 -2.56
C ASN A 84 -1.87 -12.23 -1.97
N VAL A 85 -2.39 -12.12 -0.75
CA VAL A 85 -3.20 -13.18 -0.15
C VAL A 85 -4.54 -13.32 -0.88
N ILE A 86 -5.20 -12.19 -1.18
CA ILE A 86 -6.48 -12.20 -1.90
C ILE A 86 -6.31 -12.78 -3.32
N TYR A 87 -5.21 -12.48 -4.01
CA TYR A 87 -4.92 -13.03 -5.35
C TYR A 87 -4.71 -14.55 -5.37
N GLN A 88 -4.56 -15.23 -4.22
CA GLN A 88 -4.54 -16.70 -4.16
C GLN A 88 -5.91 -17.31 -4.48
N LEU A 89 -7.00 -16.54 -4.40
CA LEU A 89 -8.34 -16.96 -4.80
C LEU A 89 -8.44 -16.91 -6.34
N PRO A 90 -8.74 -18.04 -7.00
CA PRO A 90 -8.72 -18.12 -8.47
C PRO A 90 -9.81 -17.27 -9.15
N GLU A 91 -10.85 -16.87 -8.43
CA GLU A 91 -11.95 -16.05 -8.89
C GLU A 91 -11.59 -14.56 -9.02
N ILE A 92 -10.50 -14.12 -8.40
CA ILE A 92 -10.09 -12.71 -8.37
C ILE A 92 -9.42 -12.33 -9.69
N ALA A 93 -9.92 -11.27 -10.33
CA ALA A 93 -9.27 -10.63 -11.46
C ALA A 93 -8.32 -9.51 -10.98
N GLU A 94 -8.84 -8.63 -10.09
CA GLU A 94 -8.05 -7.53 -9.53
C GLU A 94 -8.43 -7.31 -8.07
N ALA A 95 -7.45 -6.87 -7.26
CA ALA A 95 -7.65 -6.46 -5.89
C ALA A 95 -6.87 -5.18 -5.59
N ALA A 96 -7.45 -4.28 -4.82
CA ALA A 96 -6.77 -3.12 -4.29
C ALA A 96 -7.21 -2.89 -2.84
N ILE A 97 -6.24 -2.69 -1.94
CA ILE A 97 -6.48 -2.39 -0.54
C ILE A 97 -6.09 -0.95 -0.27
N ILE A 98 -6.93 -0.25 0.48
CA ILE A 98 -6.63 1.08 1.01
C ILE A 98 -6.88 1.11 2.51
N GLY A 99 -6.13 1.95 3.24
CA GLY A 99 -6.48 2.32 4.61
C GLY A 99 -7.66 3.27 4.62
N VAL A 100 -8.59 3.03 5.53
CA VAL A 100 -9.75 3.89 5.80
C VAL A 100 -9.85 4.15 7.30
N PRO A 101 -10.35 5.33 7.73
CA PRO A 101 -10.48 5.65 9.15
C PRO A 101 -11.34 4.62 9.91
N ASP A 102 -10.88 4.22 11.08
CA ASP A 102 -11.60 3.34 12.00
C ASP A 102 -11.52 3.84 13.44
N LYS A 103 -12.63 3.84 14.17
CA LYS A 103 -12.72 4.39 15.54
C LYS A 103 -11.91 3.58 16.57
N LYS A 104 -11.71 2.30 16.33
CA LYS A 104 -11.04 1.37 17.27
C LYS A 104 -9.56 1.20 16.91
N TRP A 105 -9.27 1.08 15.62
CA TRP A 105 -7.95 0.71 15.13
C TRP A 105 -7.13 1.91 14.59
N GLY A 106 -7.74 3.13 14.56
CA GLY A 106 -7.19 4.31 13.89
C GLY A 106 -7.46 4.22 12.39
N GLU A 107 -6.89 3.22 11.74
CA GLU A 107 -7.22 2.85 10.37
C GLU A 107 -7.48 1.34 10.28
N THR A 108 -8.19 0.94 9.22
CA THR A 108 -8.40 -0.46 8.84
C THR A 108 -8.38 -0.60 7.33
N GLY A 109 -8.14 -1.82 6.84
CA GLY A 109 -8.17 -2.10 5.41
C GLY A 109 -9.59 -2.11 4.85
N LYS A 110 -9.78 -1.51 3.68
CA LYS A 110 -10.94 -1.70 2.81
C LYS A 110 -10.47 -2.31 1.50
N ALA A 111 -11.07 -3.44 1.11
CA ALA A 111 -10.74 -4.14 -0.12
C ALA A 111 -11.69 -3.73 -1.24
N TYR A 112 -11.15 -3.43 -2.42
CA TYR A 112 -11.87 -3.28 -3.68
C TYR A 112 -11.51 -4.42 -4.59
N ILE A 113 -12.52 -5.19 -4.99
CA ILE A 113 -12.35 -6.46 -5.69
C ILE A 113 -13.03 -6.43 -7.04
N VAL A 114 -12.32 -6.87 -8.07
CA VAL A 114 -12.87 -7.19 -9.39
C VAL A 114 -12.84 -8.71 -9.55
N LEU A 115 -13.99 -9.31 -9.75
CA LEU A 115 -14.10 -10.75 -10.03
C LEU A 115 -13.86 -11.05 -11.51
N LYS A 116 -13.38 -12.24 -11.80
CA LYS A 116 -13.37 -12.76 -13.16
C LYS A 116 -14.80 -12.98 -13.69
N PRO A 117 -15.00 -12.97 -15.02
CA PRO A 117 -16.31 -13.29 -15.61
C PRO A 117 -16.85 -14.63 -15.08
N ASP A 118 -18.16 -14.67 -14.83
CA ASP A 118 -18.89 -15.85 -14.37
C ASP A 118 -18.43 -16.43 -13.01
N CYS A 119 -17.59 -15.70 -12.26
CA CYS A 119 -17.19 -16.02 -10.90
C CYS A 119 -18.05 -15.27 -9.89
N ASN A 120 -18.23 -15.88 -8.71
CA ASN A 120 -18.94 -15.29 -7.59
C ASN A 120 -18.22 -15.61 -6.28
N LEU A 121 -17.99 -14.58 -5.47
CA LEU A 121 -17.51 -14.67 -4.10
C LEU A 121 -18.28 -13.70 -3.24
N SER A 122 -18.50 -14.04 -2.00
CA SER A 122 -19.02 -13.11 -1.00
C SER A 122 -17.88 -12.37 -0.29
N GLU A 123 -18.21 -11.25 0.36
CA GLU A 123 -17.31 -10.59 1.29
C GLU A 123 -16.77 -11.56 2.35
N GLU A 124 -17.65 -12.41 2.89
CA GLU A 124 -17.30 -13.40 3.92
C GLU A 124 -16.26 -14.41 3.43
N ASP A 125 -16.31 -14.84 2.17
CA ASP A 125 -15.31 -15.75 1.57
C ASP A 125 -13.92 -15.12 1.55
N ILE A 126 -13.83 -13.84 1.17
CA ILE A 126 -12.58 -13.09 1.12
C ILE A 126 -12.03 -12.87 2.53
N ILE A 127 -12.88 -12.40 3.46
CA ILE A 127 -12.48 -12.19 4.86
C ILE A 127 -12.02 -13.50 5.50
N ASN A 128 -12.72 -14.60 5.28
CA ASN A 128 -12.34 -15.92 5.80
C ASN A 128 -11.04 -16.43 5.19
N HIS A 129 -10.75 -16.11 3.92
CA HIS A 129 -9.46 -16.42 3.32
C HIS A 129 -8.34 -15.61 3.96
N CYS A 130 -8.53 -14.31 4.16
CA CYS A 130 -7.57 -13.44 4.85
C CYS A 130 -7.33 -13.89 6.30
N LEU A 131 -8.37 -14.30 7.03
CA LEU A 131 -8.26 -14.80 8.42
C LEU A 131 -7.34 -16.02 8.57
N LYS A 132 -7.25 -16.85 7.54
CA LYS A 132 -6.40 -18.05 7.55
C LYS A 132 -4.94 -17.76 7.26
N ASN A 133 -4.64 -16.63 6.60
CA ASN A 133 -3.33 -16.36 6.02
C ASN A 133 -2.66 -15.10 6.54
N LEU A 134 -3.38 -14.24 7.28
CA LEU A 134 -2.88 -12.93 7.73
C LEU A 134 -3.08 -12.75 9.25
N ALA A 135 -2.25 -11.91 9.83
CA ALA A 135 -2.45 -11.41 11.18
C ALA A 135 -3.75 -10.58 11.26
N LYS A 136 -4.40 -10.60 12.43
CA LYS A 136 -5.74 -10.02 12.61
C LYS A 136 -5.85 -8.54 12.23
N PHE A 137 -4.84 -7.74 12.51
CA PHE A 137 -4.82 -6.30 12.21
C PHE A 137 -4.66 -5.99 10.71
N LYS A 138 -4.24 -6.98 9.89
CA LYS A 138 -4.10 -6.88 8.43
C LYS A 138 -5.37 -7.21 7.66
N ILE A 139 -6.37 -7.81 8.34
CA ILE A 139 -7.58 -8.27 7.69
C ILE A 139 -8.44 -7.06 7.31
N PRO A 140 -8.90 -6.94 6.05
CA PRO A 140 -9.82 -5.87 5.67
C PRO A 140 -11.12 -5.93 6.50
N ALA A 141 -11.61 -4.77 6.94
CA ALA A 141 -12.87 -4.68 7.66
C ALA A 141 -14.09 -4.71 6.74
N SER A 142 -13.91 -4.42 5.45
CA SER A 142 -14.98 -4.45 4.45
C SER A 142 -14.43 -4.75 3.05
N VAL A 143 -15.31 -5.26 2.19
CA VAL A 143 -15.02 -5.60 0.80
C VAL A 143 -16.09 -5.00 -0.11
N ASP A 144 -15.67 -4.20 -1.09
CA ASP A 144 -16.53 -3.70 -2.15
C ASP A 144 -16.19 -4.41 -3.47
N PHE A 145 -17.22 -4.97 -4.12
CA PHE A 145 -17.07 -5.53 -5.48
C PHE A 145 -17.37 -4.45 -6.50
N ILE A 146 -16.42 -4.23 -7.40
CA ILE A 146 -16.49 -3.17 -8.43
C ILE A 146 -16.22 -3.74 -9.82
N ALA A 147 -16.69 -3.04 -10.85
CA ALA A 147 -16.52 -3.49 -12.23
C ALA A 147 -15.07 -3.35 -12.73
N ALA A 148 -14.35 -2.34 -12.27
CA ALA A 148 -12.95 -2.10 -12.62
C ALA A 148 -12.27 -1.18 -11.60
N LEU A 149 -10.98 -1.37 -11.36
CA LEU A 149 -10.17 -0.44 -10.56
C LEU A 149 -9.87 0.85 -11.35
N PRO A 150 -9.89 2.03 -10.69
CA PRO A 150 -9.52 3.28 -11.34
C PRO A 150 -8.03 3.26 -11.75
N ARG A 151 -7.74 3.64 -12.99
CA ARG A 151 -6.39 3.62 -13.56
C ARG A 151 -6.04 4.94 -14.23
N ASN A 152 -4.76 5.28 -14.25
CA ASN A 152 -4.25 6.37 -15.06
C ASN A 152 -4.04 5.91 -16.52
N ALA A 153 -3.64 6.86 -17.40
CA ALA A 153 -3.39 6.59 -18.81
C ALA A 153 -2.29 5.53 -19.07
N THR A 154 -1.42 5.28 -18.11
CA THR A 154 -0.36 4.25 -18.20
C THR A 154 -0.78 2.90 -17.63
N GLY A 155 -2.05 2.75 -17.19
CA GLY A 155 -2.61 1.52 -16.66
C GLY A 155 -2.36 1.29 -15.15
N LYS A 156 -1.71 2.23 -14.44
CA LYS A 156 -1.45 2.10 -13.01
C LYS A 156 -2.70 2.39 -12.19
N VAL A 157 -3.00 1.53 -11.22
CA VAL A 157 -4.12 1.70 -10.28
C VAL A 157 -3.94 3.00 -9.47
N LEU A 158 -5.01 3.78 -9.39
CA LEU A 158 -5.07 5.05 -8.65
C LEU A 158 -5.78 4.85 -7.30
N LYS A 159 -5.05 4.31 -6.31
CA LYS A 159 -5.58 4.13 -4.94
C LYS A 159 -6.08 5.45 -4.32
N ARG A 160 -5.54 6.60 -4.76
CA ARG A 160 -6.03 7.90 -4.33
C ARG A 160 -7.52 8.11 -4.64
N ASN A 161 -7.96 7.73 -5.84
CA ASN A 161 -9.36 7.89 -6.23
C ASN A 161 -10.28 7.03 -5.35
N LEU A 162 -9.85 5.81 -4.99
CA LEU A 162 -10.60 4.94 -4.07
C LEU A 162 -10.72 5.58 -2.67
N ARG A 163 -9.67 6.24 -2.18
CA ARG A 163 -9.71 6.97 -0.89
C ARG A 163 -10.66 8.18 -0.96
N GLU A 164 -10.65 8.94 -2.05
CA GLU A 164 -11.53 10.10 -2.26
C GLU A 164 -13.01 9.70 -2.27
N GLU A 165 -13.37 8.55 -2.85
CA GLU A 165 -14.73 8.03 -2.84
C GLU A 165 -15.22 7.70 -1.42
N VAL A 166 -14.38 7.14 -0.56
CA VAL A 166 -14.72 6.86 0.84
C VAL A 166 -14.99 8.15 1.61
N VAL A 167 -14.10 9.14 1.48
CA VAL A 167 -14.26 10.44 2.16
C VAL A 167 -15.50 11.19 1.65
N GLY A 168 -15.81 11.07 0.35
CA GLY A 168 -17.01 11.69 -0.24
C GLY A 168 -18.32 11.02 0.20
N SER A 169 -18.31 9.73 0.53
CA SER A 169 -19.49 9.00 1.00
C SER A 169 -19.85 9.26 2.46
N ASP A 170 -18.88 9.70 3.27
CA ASP A 170 -19.07 10.05 4.69
C ASP A 170 -19.46 11.54 4.90
N ALA A 171 -19.52 12.35 3.83
CA ALA A 171 -20.01 13.73 3.93
C ALA A 171 -21.53 13.71 4.21
N PRO A 172 -22.02 14.34 5.30
CA PRO A 172 -23.44 14.42 5.56
C PRO A 172 -24.12 15.13 4.37
N ALA A 173 -25.19 14.51 3.84
CA ALA A 173 -26.04 15.16 2.83
C ALA A 173 -26.48 16.52 3.36
N ILE A 174 -26.00 17.59 2.75
CA ILE A 174 -26.48 18.94 3.05
C ILE A 174 -27.89 19.01 2.50
N THR A 175 -28.88 18.89 3.39
CA THR A 175 -30.29 19.21 3.14
C THR A 175 -30.52 20.72 3.24
#